data_613708a79bd5085fde201033ba8a902f
#
_entry.id   613708a79bd5085fde201033ba8a902f
#
_cell.length_a   1.000
_cell.length_b   1.000
_cell.length_c   1.000
_cell.angle_alpha   90.00
_cell.angle_beta   90.00
_cell.angle_gamma   90.00
#
_symmetry.space_group_name_H-M   'P 1'
#
loop_
_entity.id
_entity.type
_entity.pdbx_description
1 polymer ?
#
loop_
_entity_poly.entity_id
_entity_poly.type
_entity_poly.pdbx_seq_one_letter_code
_entity_poly.pdbx_strand_id
1 'polypeptide(L)'
;MLLLLATFTMQAQTATAIFSKTLSTFKAAGVVSAGYSMGSSKGTIVMNGSKFRVLANDLKAWYDGKTQWTYSKATGEVNVTSPSPQELVMVNPLAAAQSIKAAYNMSATKTSAFYLLKLTPKRKSNVKSITLYITKGGYQLSKAIYTTAKGSTTLKISNYKTHANYPASTFKFQKSLVPAGSEVVDLR
;
A
#
# COMPACT_ATOMS: atom_id res chain seq x y z
N MET A 1 15.29 3.39 -37.04
CA MET A 1 14.06 3.54 -36.21
C MET A 1 13.63 2.27 -35.43
N LEU A 2 14.16 1.09 -35.77
CA LEU A 2 13.85 -0.19 -35.09
C LEU A 2 14.55 -0.36 -33.72
N LEU A 3 15.68 0.30 -33.47
CA LEU A 3 16.44 0.17 -32.21
C LEU A 3 15.78 0.88 -31.01
N LEU A 4 14.98 1.94 -31.22
CA LEU A 4 14.31 2.67 -30.13
C LEU A 4 13.14 1.88 -29.51
N LEU A 5 12.46 1.05 -30.28
CA LEU A 5 11.35 0.21 -29.80
C LEU A 5 11.82 -0.92 -28.88
N ALA A 6 13.01 -1.48 -29.12
CA ALA A 6 13.59 -2.54 -28.29
C ALA A 6 14.00 -2.06 -26.90
N THR A 7 14.45 -0.81 -26.76
CA THR A 7 14.82 -0.24 -25.46
C THR A 7 13.61 0.04 -24.58
N PHE A 8 12.48 0.45 -25.15
CA PHE A 8 11.25 0.68 -24.40
C PHE A 8 10.63 -0.63 -23.86
N THR A 9 10.69 -1.70 -24.62
CA THR A 9 10.18 -3.02 -24.17
C THR A 9 11.05 -3.61 -23.06
N MET A 10 12.37 -3.44 -23.10
CA MET A 10 13.27 -3.89 -22.03
C MET A 10 13.04 -3.14 -20.70
N GLN A 11 12.80 -1.83 -20.72
CA GLN A 11 12.51 -1.06 -19.51
C GLN A 11 11.15 -1.46 -18.90
N ALA A 12 10.13 -1.68 -19.70
CA ALA A 12 8.83 -2.14 -19.24
C ALA A 12 8.89 -3.54 -18.60
N GLN A 13 9.65 -4.47 -19.20
CA GLN A 13 9.89 -5.80 -18.63
C GLN A 13 10.61 -5.71 -17.28
N THR A 14 11.63 -4.88 -17.17
CA THR A 14 12.38 -4.68 -15.93
C THR A 14 11.48 -4.11 -14.82
N ALA A 15 10.65 -3.13 -15.13
CA ALA A 15 9.71 -2.55 -14.16
C ALA A 15 8.71 -3.59 -13.64
N THR A 16 8.14 -4.37 -14.55
CA THR A 16 7.20 -5.45 -14.20
C THR A 16 7.89 -6.56 -13.39
N ALA A 17 9.14 -6.89 -13.72
CA ALA A 17 9.91 -7.88 -12.98
C ALA A 17 10.22 -7.41 -11.55
N ILE A 18 10.63 -6.16 -11.36
CA ILE A 18 10.85 -5.55 -10.04
C ILE A 18 9.55 -5.56 -9.22
N PHE A 19 8.44 -5.13 -9.81
CA PHE A 19 7.14 -5.14 -9.15
C PHE A 19 6.71 -6.56 -8.73
N SER A 20 6.83 -7.52 -9.63
CA SER A 20 6.49 -8.92 -9.36
C SER A 20 7.39 -9.52 -8.27
N LYS A 21 8.69 -9.21 -8.28
CA LYS A 21 9.63 -9.66 -7.24
C LYS A 21 9.30 -9.04 -5.89
N THR A 22 8.97 -7.75 -5.84
CA THR A 22 8.52 -7.06 -4.62
C THR A 22 7.27 -7.74 -4.03
N LEU A 23 6.29 -8.07 -4.87
CA LEU A 23 5.08 -8.77 -4.42
C LEU A 23 5.37 -10.18 -3.92
N SER A 24 6.22 -10.94 -4.62
CA SER A 24 6.58 -12.30 -4.20
C SER A 24 7.37 -12.30 -2.90
N THR A 25 8.30 -11.36 -2.73
CA THR A 25 9.07 -11.18 -1.48
C THR A 25 8.14 -10.83 -0.32
N PHE A 26 7.19 -9.91 -0.53
CA PHE A 26 6.19 -9.56 0.48
C PHE A 26 5.32 -10.76 0.87
N LYS A 27 4.85 -11.55 -0.11
CA LYS A 27 4.07 -12.77 0.14
C LYS A 27 4.86 -13.80 0.96
N ALA A 28 6.12 -14.01 0.61
CA ALA A 28 7.01 -14.95 1.31
C ALA A 28 7.37 -14.48 2.73
N ALA A 29 7.27 -13.19 3.02
CA ALA A 29 7.56 -12.61 4.33
C ALA A 29 6.52 -12.96 5.41
N GLY A 30 5.42 -13.63 5.05
CA GLY A 30 4.35 -13.98 5.99
C GLY A 30 3.68 -12.74 6.57
N VAL A 31 3.56 -12.68 7.89
CA VAL A 31 3.05 -11.48 8.57
C VAL A 31 4.16 -10.43 8.65
N VAL A 32 3.88 -9.25 8.11
CA VAL A 32 4.79 -8.10 8.10
C VAL A 32 4.24 -7.04 9.04
N SER A 33 5.12 -6.44 9.85
CA SER A 33 4.79 -5.22 10.61
C SER A 33 5.80 -4.12 10.31
N ALA A 34 5.32 -2.87 10.31
CA ALA A 34 6.15 -1.69 10.07
C ALA A 34 5.56 -0.45 10.74
N GLY A 35 6.42 0.51 11.02
CA GLY A 35 6.00 1.88 11.26
C GLY A 35 5.78 2.60 9.93
N TYR A 36 4.90 3.58 9.91
CA TYR A 36 4.74 4.47 8.76
C TYR A 36 4.60 5.92 9.18
N SER A 37 4.91 6.83 8.25
CA SER A 37 4.56 8.24 8.35
C SER A 37 4.12 8.78 6.99
N MET A 38 3.03 9.59 6.98
CA MET A 38 2.48 10.22 5.79
C MET A 38 1.89 11.59 6.17
N GLY A 39 2.56 12.67 5.77
CA GLY A 39 2.24 14.01 6.28
C GLY A 39 2.40 14.09 7.80
N SER A 40 1.37 14.53 8.50
CA SER A 40 1.30 14.58 9.97
C SER A 40 0.89 13.22 10.59
N SER A 41 0.31 12.31 9.81
CA SER A 41 -0.12 10.99 10.29
C SER A 41 1.07 10.06 10.47
N LYS A 42 1.12 9.39 11.63
CA LYS A 42 2.11 8.36 11.98
C LYS A 42 1.42 7.21 12.66
N GLY A 43 1.92 6.01 12.42
CA GLY A 43 1.33 4.83 13.04
C GLY A 43 2.09 3.55 12.75
N THR A 44 1.43 2.45 13.01
CA THR A 44 1.90 1.11 12.69
C THR A 44 0.97 0.44 11.70
N ILE A 45 1.53 -0.39 10.83
CA ILE A 45 0.81 -1.25 9.92
C ILE A 45 1.24 -2.70 10.16
N VAL A 46 0.27 -3.61 10.19
CA VAL A 46 0.50 -5.06 10.17
C VAL A 46 -0.22 -5.60 8.95
N MET A 47 0.44 -6.45 8.18
CA MET A 47 -0.09 -7.01 6.95
C MET A 47 0.15 -8.52 6.89
N ASN A 48 -0.82 -9.25 6.33
CA ASN A 48 -0.70 -10.67 6.03
C ASN A 48 -1.42 -10.96 4.70
N GLY A 49 -0.65 -11.09 3.62
CA GLY A 49 -1.22 -11.15 2.28
C GLY A 49 -2.04 -9.89 1.98
N SER A 50 -3.33 -10.06 1.65
CA SER A 50 -4.25 -8.94 1.41
C SER A 50 -4.78 -8.28 2.68
N LYS A 51 -4.68 -8.93 3.84
CA LYS A 51 -5.21 -8.43 5.11
C LYS A 51 -4.31 -7.38 5.72
N PHE A 52 -4.89 -6.40 6.41
CA PHE A 52 -4.09 -5.40 7.12
C PHE A 52 -4.78 -4.88 8.39
N ARG A 53 -3.96 -4.33 9.28
CA ARG A 53 -4.36 -3.44 10.38
C ARG A 53 -3.48 -2.21 10.36
N VAL A 54 -4.09 -1.04 10.39
CA VAL A 54 -3.41 0.25 10.53
C VAL A 54 -3.85 0.86 11.86
N LEU A 55 -2.90 1.29 12.68
CA LEU A 55 -3.16 2.02 13.91
C LEU A 55 -2.39 3.34 13.88
N ALA A 56 -3.13 4.45 13.81
CA ALA A 56 -2.63 5.81 13.96
C ALA A 56 -3.44 6.54 15.03
N ASN A 57 -3.00 7.77 15.38
CA ASN A 57 -3.67 8.56 16.42
C ASN A 57 -5.07 9.04 16.01
N ASP A 58 -5.24 9.31 14.73
CA ASP A 58 -6.43 9.92 14.11
C ASP A 58 -7.27 8.93 13.32
N LEU A 59 -6.69 7.79 12.96
CA LEU A 59 -7.34 6.76 12.14
C LEU A 59 -6.89 5.37 12.58
N LYS A 60 -7.83 4.44 12.64
CA LYS A 60 -7.54 3.01 12.80
C LYS A 60 -8.32 2.23 11.76
N ALA A 61 -7.68 1.28 11.10
CA ALA A 61 -8.34 0.48 10.07
C ALA A 61 -7.96 -0.99 10.18
N TRP A 62 -8.91 -1.85 9.87
CA TRP A 62 -8.75 -3.30 9.79
C TRP A 62 -9.36 -3.78 8.49
N TYR A 63 -8.72 -4.76 7.87
CA TYR A 63 -9.23 -5.41 6.67
C TYR A 63 -8.93 -6.91 6.76
N ASP A 64 -9.96 -7.73 6.72
CA ASP A 64 -9.83 -9.19 6.86
C ASP A 64 -9.72 -9.94 5.52
N GLY A 65 -9.66 -9.19 4.42
CA GLY A 65 -9.67 -9.71 3.05
C GLY A 65 -11.01 -9.53 2.33
N LYS A 66 -12.06 -9.12 3.04
CA LYS A 66 -13.40 -8.87 2.51
C LYS A 66 -14.02 -7.60 3.08
N THR A 67 -14.03 -7.48 4.38
CA THR A 67 -14.64 -6.35 5.11
C THR A 67 -13.53 -5.44 5.65
N GLN A 68 -13.74 -4.15 5.51
CA GLN A 68 -12.91 -3.11 6.12
C GLN A 68 -13.70 -2.40 7.22
N TRP A 69 -13.05 -2.18 8.35
CA TRP A 69 -13.52 -1.33 9.45
C TRP A 69 -12.57 -0.16 9.56
N THR A 70 -13.11 1.06 9.58
CA THR A 70 -12.29 2.28 9.67
C THR A 70 -12.85 3.18 10.75
N TYR A 71 -12.13 3.31 11.85
CA TYR A 71 -12.40 4.31 12.88
C TYR A 71 -11.75 5.64 12.49
N SER A 72 -12.51 6.71 12.53
CA SER A 72 -12.04 8.09 12.37
C SER A 72 -12.20 8.86 13.68
N LYS A 73 -11.11 9.45 14.17
CA LYS A 73 -11.16 10.32 15.35
C LYS A 73 -12.00 11.58 15.11
N ALA A 74 -12.07 12.04 13.87
CA ALA A 74 -12.80 13.26 13.51
C ALA A 74 -14.31 13.10 13.65
N THR A 75 -14.84 11.90 13.35
CA THR A 75 -16.30 11.60 13.48
C THR A 75 -16.63 10.82 14.74
N GLY A 76 -15.66 10.14 15.36
CA GLY A 76 -15.87 9.22 16.47
C GLY A 76 -16.50 7.88 16.06
N GLU A 77 -16.66 7.63 14.76
CA GLU A 77 -17.39 6.50 14.20
C GLU A 77 -16.46 5.42 13.64
N VAL A 78 -16.98 4.20 13.57
CA VAL A 78 -16.40 3.06 12.87
C VAL A 78 -17.25 2.74 11.65
N ASN A 79 -16.76 3.07 10.46
CA ASN A 79 -17.42 2.72 9.22
C ASN A 79 -17.05 1.31 8.78
N VAL A 80 -18.05 0.51 8.40
CA VAL A 80 -17.88 -0.84 7.86
C VAL A 80 -18.16 -0.82 6.37
N THR A 81 -17.19 -1.23 5.56
CA THR A 81 -17.28 -1.19 4.09
C THR A 81 -16.78 -2.48 3.44
N SER A 82 -17.09 -2.66 2.17
CA SER A 82 -16.48 -3.67 1.29
C SER A 82 -15.69 -2.94 0.20
N PRO A 83 -14.40 -2.59 0.46
CA PRO A 83 -13.64 -1.73 -0.43
C PRO A 83 -13.37 -2.39 -1.77
N SER A 84 -13.41 -1.60 -2.84
CA SER A 84 -12.99 -1.99 -4.16
C SER A 84 -11.46 -2.19 -4.23
N PRO A 85 -10.94 -2.94 -5.22
CA PRO A 85 -9.50 -3.07 -5.43
C PRO A 85 -8.80 -1.72 -5.61
N GLN A 86 -9.46 -0.72 -6.20
CA GLN A 86 -8.91 0.61 -6.40
C GLN A 86 -8.71 1.37 -5.10
N GLU A 87 -9.63 1.24 -4.15
CA GLU A 87 -9.53 1.84 -2.82
C GLU A 87 -8.42 1.19 -1.99
N LEU A 88 -8.18 -0.11 -2.18
CA LEU A 88 -7.12 -0.85 -1.50
C LEU A 88 -5.71 -0.49 -1.98
N VAL A 89 -5.53 0.08 -3.19
CA VAL A 89 -4.19 0.43 -3.75
C VAL A 89 -3.38 1.28 -2.79
N MET A 90 -4.02 2.22 -2.10
CA MET A 90 -3.35 3.18 -1.20
C MET A 90 -2.87 2.54 0.11
N VAL A 91 -3.59 1.55 0.60
CA VAL A 91 -3.33 0.91 1.91
C VAL A 91 -2.66 -0.44 1.78
N ASN A 92 -2.97 -1.20 0.73
CA ASN A 92 -2.40 -2.51 0.47
C ASN A 92 -2.19 -2.78 -1.02
N PRO A 93 -1.01 -2.41 -1.56
CA PRO A 93 -0.67 -2.66 -2.97
C PRO A 93 -0.74 -4.14 -3.37
N LEU A 94 -0.60 -5.06 -2.42
CA LEU A 94 -0.71 -6.50 -2.71
C LEU A 94 -2.15 -6.91 -2.99
N ALA A 95 -3.12 -6.42 -2.19
CA ALA A 95 -4.54 -6.66 -2.45
C ALA A 95 -4.96 -6.12 -3.82
N ALA A 96 -4.34 -5.03 -4.24
CA ALA A 96 -4.61 -4.34 -5.50
C ALA A 96 -3.65 -4.68 -6.64
N ALA A 97 -2.74 -5.64 -6.46
CA ALA A 97 -1.65 -5.90 -7.42
C ALA A 97 -2.11 -6.16 -8.86
N GLN A 98 -3.22 -6.87 -9.04
CA GLN A 98 -3.79 -7.14 -10.36
C GLN A 98 -4.35 -5.85 -10.99
N SER A 99 -5.07 -5.04 -10.20
CA SER A 99 -5.59 -3.75 -10.64
C SER A 99 -4.47 -2.76 -10.98
N ILE A 100 -3.35 -2.78 -10.23
CA ILE A 100 -2.17 -1.97 -10.54
C ILE A 100 -1.60 -2.34 -11.91
N LYS A 101 -1.40 -3.64 -12.20
CA LYS A 101 -0.90 -4.09 -13.50
C LYS A 101 -1.82 -3.71 -14.66
N ALA A 102 -3.13 -3.80 -14.45
CA ALA A 102 -4.12 -3.44 -15.45
C ALA A 102 -4.23 -1.93 -15.68
N ALA A 103 -4.22 -1.12 -14.62
CA ALA A 103 -4.56 0.31 -14.64
C ALA A 103 -3.35 1.24 -14.85
N TYR A 104 -2.11 0.78 -14.64
CA TYR A 104 -0.91 1.62 -14.68
C TYR A 104 0.12 1.12 -15.69
N ASN A 105 0.75 2.06 -16.38
CA ASN A 105 2.04 1.84 -17.04
C ASN A 105 3.14 1.89 -15.98
N MET A 106 4.17 1.06 -16.15
CA MET A 106 5.28 0.97 -15.22
C MET A 106 6.58 1.31 -15.92
N SER A 107 7.41 2.14 -15.28
CA SER A 107 8.80 2.36 -15.66
C SER A 107 9.69 2.24 -14.44
N ALA A 108 10.95 1.86 -14.62
CA ALA A 108 11.89 1.71 -13.53
C ALA A 108 13.19 2.46 -13.83
N THR A 109 13.68 3.16 -12.82
CA THR A 109 15.04 3.67 -12.75
C THR A 109 15.72 3.12 -11.50
N LYS A 110 17.02 3.29 -11.36
CA LYS A 110 17.78 2.76 -10.21
C LYS A 110 18.76 3.80 -9.69
N THR A 111 18.91 3.82 -8.37
CA THR A 111 19.99 4.50 -7.66
C THR A 111 20.96 3.46 -7.09
N SER A 112 21.93 3.86 -6.29
CA SER A 112 22.80 2.92 -5.56
C SER A 112 22.00 1.97 -4.66
N ALA A 113 20.99 2.49 -3.91
CA ALA A 113 20.25 1.76 -2.88
C ALA A 113 18.88 1.25 -3.33
N PHE A 114 18.23 1.90 -4.30
CA PHE A 114 16.82 1.66 -4.62
C PHE A 114 16.59 1.38 -6.10
N TYR A 115 15.56 0.58 -6.37
CA TYR A 115 14.78 0.64 -7.60
C TYR A 115 13.67 1.68 -7.38
N LEU A 116 13.54 2.63 -8.31
CA LEU A 116 12.45 3.60 -8.34
C LEU A 116 11.44 3.13 -9.39
N LEU A 117 10.33 2.60 -8.93
CA LEU A 117 9.26 2.11 -9.79
C LEU A 117 8.18 3.18 -9.91
N LYS A 118 8.06 3.80 -11.08
CA LYS A 118 7.04 4.81 -11.37
C LYS A 118 5.83 4.15 -12.03
N LEU A 119 4.67 4.34 -11.42
CA LEU A 119 3.36 3.93 -11.90
C LEU A 119 2.64 5.15 -12.44
N THR A 120 2.23 5.13 -13.72
CA THR A 120 1.49 6.21 -14.37
C THR A 120 0.14 5.67 -14.84
N PRO A 121 -1.00 6.27 -14.44
CA PRO A 121 -2.31 5.79 -14.86
C PRO A 121 -2.44 5.73 -16.39
N LYS A 122 -3.04 4.66 -16.91
CA LYS A 122 -3.34 4.51 -18.35
C LYS A 122 -4.53 5.35 -18.79
N ARG A 123 -5.41 5.71 -17.85
CA ARG A 123 -6.61 6.52 -18.10
C ARG A 123 -6.55 7.80 -17.27
N LYS A 124 -7.34 8.80 -17.65
CA LYS A 124 -7.50 10.06 -16.90
C LYS A 124 -7.85 9.76 -15.44
N SER A 125 -7.11 10.34 -14.51
CA SER A 125 -7.21 10.10 -13.06
C SER A 125 -6.78 11.36 -12.31
N ASN A 126 -7.23 11.51 -11.07
CA ASN A 126 -6.71 12.52 -10.14
C ASN A 126 -5.27 12.25 -9.74
N VAL A 127 -4.81 11.01 -9.88
CA VAL A 127 -3.41 10.60 -9.67
C VAL A 127 -2.62 10.90 -10.94
N LYS A 128 -1.52 11.64 -10.81
CA LYS A 128 -0.53 11.81 -11.90
C LYS A 128 0.45 10.66 -11.96
N SER A 129 0.96 10.26 -10.80
CA SER A 129 1.88 9.12 -10.69
C SER A 129 2.01 8.64 -9.24
N ILE A 130 2.47 7.39 -9.09
CA ILE A 130 2.95 6.85 -7.82
C ILE A 130 4.40 6.38 -8.04
N THR A 131 5.34 6.84 -7.22
CA THR A 131 6.73 6.38 -7.28
C THR A 131 7.04 5.56 -6.04
N LEU A 132 7.35 4.27 -6.23
CA LEU A 132 7.74 3.34 -5.19
C LEU A 132 9.26 3.25 -5.12
N TYR A 133 9.83 3.44 -3.93
CA TYR A 133 11.24 3.22 -3.63
C TYR A 133 11.39 1.84 -3.02
N ILE A 134 11.96 0.93 -3.77
CA ILE A 134 12.12 -0.48 -3.43
C ILE A 134 13.59 -0.76 -3.17
N THR A 135 13.93 -1.30 -2.00
CA THR A 135 15.31 -1.62 -1.64
C THR A 135 15.88 -2.70 -2.57
N LYS A 136 17.12 -2.54 -3.03
CA LYS A 136 17.77 -3.53 -3.91
C LYS A 136 18.11 -4.83 -3.18
N GLY A 137 18.49 -4.74 -1.89
CA GLY A 137 18.90 -5.92 -1.13
C GLY A 137 17.74 -6.84 -0.70
N GLY A 138 16.53 -6.30 -0.54
CA GLY A 138 15.40 -7.07 0.02
C GLY A 138 14.10 -6.94 -0.76
N TYR A 139 14.07 -6.16 -1.84
CA TYR A 139 12.83 -5.85 -2.58
C TYR A 139 11.67 -5.36 -1.67
N GLN A 140 12.01 -4.62 -0.62
CA GLN A 140 11.06 -4.09 0.34
C GLN A 140 10.69 -2.65 -0.01
N LEU A 141 9.42 -2.29 0.18
CA LEU A 141 8.99 -0.90 0.04
C LEU A 141 9.57 -0.09 1.20
N SER A 142 10.33 0.95 0.87
CA SER A 142 10.88 1.91 1.84
C SER A 142 10.10 3.22 1.85
N LYS A 143 9.65 3.66 0.67
CA LYS A 143 8.94 4.92 0.50
C LYS A 143 8.02 4.85 -0.73
N ALA A 144 6.87 5.51 -0.64
CA ALA A 144 6.02 5.78 -1.80
C ALA A 144 5.73 7.28 -1.90
N ILE A 145 5.82 7.85 -3.11
CA ILE A 145 5.43 9.22 -3.39
C ILE A 145 4.22 9.18 -4.30
N TYR A 146 3.13 9.73 -3.82
CA TYR A 146 1.85 9.83 -4.50
C TYR A 146 1.67 11.25 -5.01
N THR A 147 1.61 11.44 -6.33
CA THR A 147 1.54 12.75 -6.97
C THR A 147 0.18 12.98 -7.62
N THR A 148 -0.44 14.12 -7.32
CA THR A 148 -1.71 14.60 -7.91
C THR A 148 -1.52 15.97 -8.55
N ALA A 149 -2.59 16.54 -9.08
CA ALA A 149 -2.58 17.94 -9.54
C ALA A 149 -2.36 18.94 -8.39
N LYS A 150 -2.78 18.57 -7.16
CA LYS A 150 -2.70 19.44 -5.97
C LYS A 150 -1.37 19.34 -5.22
N GLY A 151 -0.45 18.46 -5.63
CA GLY A 151 0.85 18.26 -4.98
C GLY A 151 1.19 16.78 -4.76
N SER A 152 2.19 16.56 -3.94
CA SER A 152 2.69 15.22 -3.65
C SER A 152 2.59 14.89 -2.17
N THR A 153 2.20 13.65 -1.88
CA THR A 153 2.20 13.08 -0.52
C THR A 153 3.23 11.94 -0.45
N THR A 154 4.02 11.91 0.59
CA THR A 154 5.05 10.89 0.80
C THR A 154 4.67 9.98 1.96
N LEU A 155 4.57 8.68 1.68
CA LEU A 155 4.53 7.61 2.67
C LEU A 155 5.96 7.12 2.90
N LYS A 156 6.43 7.10 4.14
CA LYS A 156 7.70 6.49 4.55
C LYS A 156 7.42 5.25 5.39
N ILE A 157 8.19 4.19 5.18
CA ILE A 157 8.13 2.93 5.94
C ILE A 157 9.38 2.83 6.81
N SER A 158 9.20 2.44 8.05
CA SER A 158 10.27 2.25 9.05
C SER A 158 10.04 0.98 9.86
N ASN A 159 11.08 0.49 10.55
CA ASN A 159 10.99 -0.66 11.45
C ASN A 159 10.31 -1.89 10.81
N TYR A 160 10.64 -2.17 9.55
CA TYR A 160 10.08 -3.28 8.80
C TYR A 160 10.52 -4.61 9.40
N LYS A 161 9.55 -5.45 9.79
CA LYS A 161 9.76 -6.80 10.36
C LYS A 161 8.98 -7.83 9.55
N THR A 162 9.60 -8.94 9.24
CA THR A 162 9.00 -10.11 8.59
C THR A 162 8.71 -11.21 9.59
N HIS A 163 7.85 -12.16 9.23
CA HIS A 163 7.46 -13.31 10.08
C HIS A 163 7.03 -12.89 11.48
N ALA A 164 6.42 -11.71 11.61
CA ALA A 164 5.94 -11.19 12.88
C ALA A 164 4.80 -12.07 13.43
N ASN A 165 4.82 -12.31 14.72
CA ASN A 165 3.81 -13.15 15.37
C ASN A 165 2.57 -12.32 15.74
N TYR A 166 1.53 -12.41 14.91
CA TYR A 166 0.23 -11.79 15.13
C TYR A 166 -0.90 -12.78 14.89
N PRO A 167 -1.88 -12.92 15.81
CA PRO A 167 -3.02 -13.81 15.62
C PRO A 167 -3.95 -13.32 14.50
N ALA A 168 -4.76 -14.21 13.95
CA ALA A 168 -5.70 -13.88 12.87
C ALA A 168 -6.71 -12.79 13.26
N SER A 169 -7.07 -12.69 14.53
CA SER A 169 -7.94 -11.64 15.09
C SER A 169 -7.38 -10.22 14.93
N THR A 170 -6.06 -10.09 14.70
CA THR A 170 -5.41 -8.80 14.45
C THR A 170 -6.03 -8.04 13.26
N PHE A 171 -6.55 -8.75 12.27
CA PHE A 171 -7.10 -8.18 11.03
C PHE A 171 -8.61 -7.95 11.08
N LYS A 172 -9.26 -8.24 12.20
CA LYS A 172 -10.67 -7.97 12.46
C LYS A 172 -10.82 -6.77 13.37
N PHE A 173 -11.96 -6.11 13.31
CA PHE A 173 -12.28 -5.00 14.20
C PHE A 173 -12.11 -5.39 15.66
N GLN A 174 -11.40 -4.58 16.40
CA GLN A 174 -11.13 -4.75 17.83
C GLN A 174 -11.71 -3.56 18.61
N LYS A 175 -12.88 -3.76 19.22
CA LYS A 175 -13.60 -2.71 19.97
C LYS A 175 -12.75 -2.09 21.09
N SER A 176 -11.85 -2.86 21.68
CA SER A 176 -10.91 -2.39 22.71
C SER A 176 -9.88 -1.35 22.22
N LEU A 177 -9.70 -1.23 20.92
CA LEU A 177 -8.76 -0.27 20.32
C LEU A 177 -9.40 1.05 19.89
N VAL A 178 -10.72 1.21 20.05
CA VAL A 178 -11.45 2.45 19.79
C VAL A 178 -12.07 2.97 21.10
N PRO A 179 -12.40 4.27 21.20
CA PRO A 179 -13.05 4.80 22.39
C PRO A 179 -14.35 4.09 22.69
N ALA A 180 -14.69 3.98 23.98
CA ALA A 180 -15.97 3.46 24.40
C ALA A 180 -17.10 4.36 23.86
N GLY A 181 -18.18 3.76 23.34
CA GLY A 181 -19.30 4.49 22.76
C GLY A 181 -19.12 4.86 21.27
N SER A 182 -17.99 4.52 20.64
CA SER A 182 -17.86 4.69 19.17
C SER A 182 -18.99 3.96 18.45
N GLU A 183 -19.73 4.70 17.63
CA GLU A 183 -20.80 4.15 16.79
C GLU A 183 -20.22 3.31 15.64
N VAL A 184 -20.88 2.21 15.32
CA VAL A 184 -20.50 1.34 14.18
C VAL A 184 -21.55 1.49 13.09
N VAL A 185 -21.17 2.11 11.98
CA VAL A 185 -22.05 2.38 10.84
C VAL A 185 -21.73 1.40 9.71
N ASP A 186 -22.68 0.53 9.36
CA ASP A 186 -22.53 -0.42 8.26
C ASP A 186 -22.95 0.22 6.94
N LEU A 187 -21.98 0.39 6.04
CA LEU A 187 -22.13 1.02 4.72
C LEU A 187 -21.98 0.03 3.54
N ARG A 188 -22.09 -1.27 3.82
CA ARG A 188 -21.95 -2.33 2.78
C ARG A 188 -23.21 -2.50 1.96
#